data_55ccac5b2f36445e1a8ba501d01eb5b0
#
_entry.id   55ccac5b2f36445e1a8ba501d01eb5b0
#
_cell.length_a   1.000
_cell.length_b   1.000
_cell.length_c   1.000
_cell.angle_alpha   90.00
_cell.angle_beta   90.00
_cell.angle_gamma   90.00
#
_symmetry.space_group_name_H-M   'P 1'
#
loop_
_entity.id
_entity.type
_entity.pdbx_description
1 polymer ?
#
loop_
_entity_poly.entity_id
_entity_poly.type
_entity_poly.pdbx_seq_one_letter_code
_entity_poly.pdbx_strand_id
1 'polypeptide(L)'
;MMIVGITGGIGSGKSTVALIFEALEIAVYNSDIRSKVLLNSKKKLKNSLIEEFGKEIYLTTGIDRPYFASLIFNDKDKLARSNQIVHPFVKKDFEDWVKVQTSSYVIKESAILFETGIYRQLDKTILVTAPEKLRVKRVIKREQIPVNVVLERINNQWPDTKKENLADFVILNDEKNLLLPQVLQIHKVLKNQI
;
A
#
# COMPACT_ATOMS: atom_id res chain seq x y z
N MET A 1 0.18 -19.00 9.53
CA MET A 1 -0.85 -18.31 8.70
C MET A 1 -0.15 -17.74 7.48
N MET A 2 -0.61 -18.04 6.28
CA MET A 2 -0.05 -17.50 5.03
C MET A 2 -0.32 -16.00 4.92
N ILE A 3 0.67 -15.23 4.51
CA ILE A 3 0.58 -13.77 4.33
C ILE A 3 0.76 -13.43 2.85
N VAL A 4 -0.29 -12.86 2.24
CA VAL A 4 -0.30 -12.51 0.81
C VAL A 4 -0.22 -10.98 0.67
N GLY A 5 0.70 -10.49 -0.14
CA GLY A 5 0.81 -9.06 -0.45
C GLY A 5 -0.04 -8.66 -1.63
N ILE A 6 -0.81 -7.57 -1.52
CA ILE A 6 -1.42 -6.90 -2.69
C ILE A 6 -0.71 -5.58 -2.93
N THR A 7 -0.23 -5.38 -4.15
CA THR A 7 0.38 -4.13 -4.59
C THR A 7 -0.10 -3.72 -5.99
N GLY A 8 0.35 -2.57 -6.43
CA GLY A 8 0.05 -2.03 -7.76
C GLY A 8 0.20 -0.51 -7.79
N GLY A 9 0.39 0.06 -8.95
CA GLY A 9 0.58 1.50 -9.12
C GLY A 9 -0.64 2.32 -8.66
N ILE A 10 -0.41 3.60 -8.42
CA ILE A 10 -1.51 4.54 -8.14
C ILE A 10 -2.57 4.45 -9.25
N GLY A 11 -3.86 4.37 -8.88
CA GLY A 11 -4.97 4.26 -9.82
C GLY A 11 -5.20 2.87 -10.42
N SER A 12 -4.41 1.84 -10.07
CA SER A 12 -4.59 0.46 -10.58
C SER A 12 -5.85 -0.23 -10.07
N GLY A 13 -6.37 0.17 -8.91
CA GLY A 13 -7.57 -0.42 -8.30
C GLY A 13 -7.29 -1.49 -7.24
N LYS A 14 -6.11 -1.46 -6.61
CA LYS A 14 -5.75 -2.33 -5.48
C LYS A 14 -6.84 -2.44 -4.42
N SER A 15 -7.37 -1.30 -3.98
CA SER A 15 -8.39 -1.27 -2.91
C SER A 15 -9.69 -1.93 -3.34
N THR A 16 -10.06 -1.87 -4.64
CA THR A 16 -11.23 -2.61 -5.16
C THR A 16 -10.99 -4.12 -5.09
N VAL A 17 -9.78 -4.56 -5.47
CA VAL A 17 -9.40 -5.98 -5.36
C VAL A 17 -9.38 -6.42 -3.90
N ALA A 18 -8.85 -5.60 -3.00
CA ALA A 18 -8.85 -5.86 -1.56
C ALA A 18 -10.28 -6.04 -1.00
N LEU A 19 -11.23 -5.17 -1.39
CA LEU A 19 -12.64 -5.29 -1.00
C LEU A 19 -13.29 -6.60 -1.50
N ILE A 20 -12.89 -7.11 -2.67
CA ILE A 20 -13.39 -8.41 -3.14
C ILE A 20 -12.87 -9.54 -2.24
N PHE A 21 -11.61 -9.50 -1.81
CA PHE A 21 -11.09 -10.48 -0.87
C PHE A 21 -11.76 -10.37 0.51
N GLU A 22 -12.05 -9.16 0.99
CA GLU A 22 -12.83 -8.96 2.23
C GLU A 22 -14.24 -9.56 2.13
N ALA A 23 -14.91 -9.42 0.97
CA ALA A 23 -16.20 -10.06 0.71
C ALA A 23 -16.12 -11.61 0.67
N LEU A 24 -14.92 -12.16 0.47
CA LEU A 24 -14.62 -13.60 0.58
C LEU A 24 -14.14 -13.99 1.99
N GLU A 25 -14.39 -13.15 2.99
CA GLU A 25 -14.03 -13.34 4.42
C GLU A 25 -12.52 -13.43 4.65
N ILE A 26 -11.70 -12.87 3.76
CA ILE A 26 -10.26 -12.77 3.94
C ILE A 26 -9.92 -11.44 4.61
N ALA A 27 -9.22 -11.53 5.73
CA ALA A 27 -8.80 -10.35 6.48
C ALA A 27 -7.75 -9.55 5.69
N VAL A 28 -7.99 -8.22 5.53
CA VAL A 28 -7.11 -7.31 4.79
C VAL A 28 -6.54 -6.24 5.70
N TYR A 29 -5.22 -6.12 5.72
CA TYR A 29 -4.49 -5.06 6.40
C TYR A 29 -4.04 -4.01 5.40
N ASN A 30 -4.59 -2.82 5.44
CA ASN A 30 -4.17 -1.71 4.59
C ASN A 30 -3.05 -0.92 5.27
N SER A 31 -1.81 -1.12 4.80
CA SER A 31 -0.62 -0.49 5.38
C SER A 31 -0.64 1.04 5.29
N ASP A 32 -1.19 1.59 4.21
CA ASP A 32 -1.24 3.03 3.98
C ASP A 32 -2.24 3.72 4.94
N ILE A 33 -3.38 3.08 5.19
CA ILE A 33 -4.36 3.57 6.18
C ILE A 33 -3.82 3.43 7.60
N ARG A 34 -3.24 2.26 7.94
CA ARG A 34 -2.70 2.01 9.27
C ARG A 34 -1.54 2.94 9.60
N SER A 35 -0.64 3.20 8.66
CA SER A 35 0.42 4.21 8.83
C SER A 35 -0.15 5.57 9.24
N LYS A 36 -1.21 6.04 8.56
CA LYS A 36 -1.88 7.31 8.89
C LYS A 36 -2.46 7.34 10.30
N VAL A 37 -3.02 6.22 10.75
CA VAL A 37 -3.54 6.08 12.14
C VAL A 37 -2.39 6.11 13.14
N LEU A 38 -1.31 5.36 12.89
CA LEU A 38 -0.16 5.26 13.78
C LEU A 38 0.57 6.59 13.96
N LEU A 39 0.70 7.39 12.90
CA LEU A 39 1.29 8.73 12.93
C LEU A 39 0.60 9.65 13.96
N ASN A 40 -0.69 9.46 14.21
CA ASN A 40 -1.44 10.27 15.16
C ASN A 40 -1.63 9.60 16.54
N SER A 41 -1.66 8.26 16.60
CA SER A 41 -2.02 7.52 17.82
C SER A 41 -0.82 7.02 18.63
N LYS A 42 0.36 6.83 18.00
CA LYS A 42 1.54 6.26 18.70
C LYS A 42 2.49 7.36 19.18
N LYS A 43 2.45 7.67 20.50
CA LYS A 43 3.28 8.72 21.11
C LYS A 43 4.78 8.55 20.81
N LYS A 44 5.31 7.31 20.87
CA LYS A 44 6.72 7.04 20.55
C LYS A 44 7.07 7.41 19.11
N LEU A 45 6.21 7.04 18.13
CA LEU A 45 6.41 7.38 16.74
C LEU A 45 6.37 8.90 16.52
N LYS A 46 5.38 9.57 17.12
CA LYS A 46 5.27 11.04 17.08
C LYS A 46 6.55 11.70 17.61
N ASN A 47 7.06 11.28 18.77
CA ASN A 47 8.27 11.84 19.36
C ASN A 47 9.50 11.65 18.46
N SER A 48 9.71 10.46 17.90
CA SER A 48 10.82 10.19 16.98
C SER A 48 10.76 11.04 15.70
N LEU A 49 9.54 11.28 15.17
CA LEU A 49 9.37 12.14 14.01
C LEU A 49 9.60 13.63 14.34
N ILE A 50 9.20 14.09 15.52
CA ILE A 50 9.47 15.45 15.99
C ILE A 50 10.97 15.68 16.19
N GLU A 51 11.67 14.71 16.76
CA GLU A 51 13.12 14.75 16.97
C GLU A 51 13.88 14.86 15.62
N GLU A 52 13.44 14.14 14.59
CA GLU A 52 14.09 14.13 13.28
C GLU A 52 13.70 15.32 12.38
N PHE A 53 12.41 15.72 12.39
CA PHE A 53 11.85 16.65 11.40
C PHE A 53 11.34 17.97 11.99
N GLY A 54 11.42 18.16 13.30
CA GLY A 54 10.90 19.33 14.00
C GLY A 54 9.45 19.20 14.42
N LYS A 55 9.05 20.03 15.40
CA LYS A 55 7.70 20.00 15.98
C LYS A 55 6.62 20.53 15.03
N GLU A 56 7.02 21.30 14.03
CA GLU A 56 6.18 21.97 13.04
C GLU A 56 5.41 20.97 12.17
N ILE A 57 5.87 19.71 12.08
CA ILE A 57 5.16 18.64 11.36
C ILE A 57 3.87 18.21 12.07
N TYR A 58 3.61 18.67 13.30
CA TYR A 58 2.37 18.37 14.03
C TYR A 58 1.62 19.64 14.43
N LEU A 59 0.34 19.68 14.06
CA LEU A 59 -0.64 20.64 14.54
C LEU A 59 -1.32 20.12 15.81
N THR A 60 -2.19 20.91 16.42
CA THR A 60 -3.04 20.49 17.56
C THR A 60 -3.97 19.34 17.20
N THR A 61 -4.37 19.25 15.92
CA THR A 61 -5.28 18.22 15.36
C THR A 61 -4.59 16.93 14.90
N GLY A 62 -3.24 16.89 14.92
CA GLY A 62 -2.46 15.76 14.44
C GLY A 62 -1.34 16.16 13.47
N ILE A 63 -0.79 15.18 12.74
CA ILE A 63 0.28 15.46 11.78
C ILE A 63 -0.22 16.33 10.62
N ASP A 64 0.52 17.40 10.31
CA ASP A 64 0.33 18.19 9.10
C ASP A 64 0.88 17.42 7.89
N ARG A 65 0.02 16.61 7.28
CA ARG A 65 0.41 15.71 6.20
C ARG A 65 0.89 16.43 4.93
N PRO A 66 0.26 17.54 4.48
CA PRO A 66 0.77 18.32 3.37
C PRO A 66 2.17 18.87 3.64
N TYR A 67 2.39 19.46 4.81
CA TYR A 67 3.69 20.01 5.19
C TYR A 67 4.74 18.89 5.33
N PHE A 68 4.43 17.80 6.04
CA PHE A 68 5.35 16.68 6.18
C PHE A 68 5.69 16.03 4.83
N ALA A 69 4.71 15.86 3.95
CA ALA A 69 4.92 15.36 2.60
C ALA A 69 5.85 16.28 1.79
N SER A 70 5.69 17.59 1.88
CA SER A 70 6.56 18.55 1.19
C SER A 70 8.02 18.49 1.66
N LEU A 71 8.24 18.17 2.95
CA LEU A 71 9.58 18.01 3.51
C LEU A 71 10.30 16.75 3.01
N ILE A 72 9.57 15.65 2.84
CA ILE A 72 10.19 14.35 2.60
C ILE A 72 10.20 13.94 1.11
N PHE A 73 9.20 14.33 0.30
CA PHE A 73 9.12 13.83 -1.09
C PHE A 73 10.14 14.48 -2.04
N ASN A 74 10.63 15.68 -1.72
CA ASN A 74 11.64 16.37 -2.52
C ASN A 74 13.09 16.06 -2.09
N ASP A 75 13.26 15.21 -1.07
CA ASP A 75 14.55 14.86 -0.49
C ASP A 75 14.60 13.35 -0.20
N LYS A 76 15.43 12.64 -0.97
CA LYS A 76 15.54 11.18 -0.88
C LYS A 76 16.05 10.70 0.48
N ASP A 77 16.93 11.47 1.12
CA ASP A 77 17.50 11.11 2.43
C ASP A 77 16.46 11.29 3.53
N LYS A 78 15.70 12.39 3.49
CA LYS A 78 14.58 12.62 4.40
C LYS A 78 13.47 11.57 4.22
N LEU A 79 13.16 11.20 2.98
CA LEU A 79 12.21 10.11 2.71
C LEU A 79 12.70 8.78 3.28
N ALA A 80 13.97 8.44 3.06
CA ALA A 80 14.56 7.24 3.62
C ALA A 80 14.53 7.25 5.15
N ARG A 81 14.87 8.38 5.76
CA ARG A 81 14.84 8.57 7.21
C ARG A 81 13.44 8.45 7.79
N SER A 82 12.45 9.09 7.16
CA SER A 82 11.04 8.94 7.52
C SER A 82 10.61 7.47 7.50
N ASN A 83 10.97 6.75 6.43
CA ASN A 83 10.63 5.33 6.29
C ASN A 83 11.31 4.47 7.39
N GLN A 84 12.58 4.73 7.73
CA GLN A 84 13.28 4.05 8.81
C GLN A 84 12.58 4.22 10.17
N ILE A 85 12.00 5.40 10.41
CA ILE A 85 11.26 5.69 11.64
C ILE A 85 9.87 5.04 11.63
N VAL A 86 9.13 5.14 10.52
CA VAL A 86 7.71 4.72 10.44
C VAL A 86 7.55 3.21 10.26
N HIS A 87 8.37 2.58 9.40
CA HIS A 87 8.19 1.17 9.03
C HIS A 87 8.22 0.19 10.21
N PRO A 88 9.08 0.32 11.24
CA PRO A 88 9.06 -0.57 12.38
C PRO A 88 7.72 -0.56 13.14
N PHE A 89 7.08 0.61 13.25
CA PHE A 89 5.77 0.72 13.90
C PHE A 89 4.66 0.08 13.08
N VAL A 90 4.67 0.27 11.75
CA VAL A 90 3.71 -0.39 10.85
C VAL A 90 3.92 -1.89 10.85
N LYS A 91 5.18 -2.36 10.85
CA LYS A 91 5.51 -3.78 10.93
C LYS A 91 4.96 -4.40 12.22
N LYS A 92 5.24 -3.78 13.36
CA LYS A 92 4.76 -4.25 14.66
C LYS A 92 3.23 -4.27 14.73
N ASP A 93 2.57 -3.22 14.24
CA ASP A 93 1.10 -3.13 14.20
C ASP A 93 0.51 -4.26 13.32
N PHE A 94 1.14 -4.55 12.18
CA PHE A 94 0.75 -5.65 11.31
C PHE A 94 0.93 -7.02 12.00
N GLU A 95 2.09 -7.26 12.62
CA GLU A 95 2.37 -8.51 13.33
C GLU A 95 1.36 -8.77 14.46
N ASP A 96 0.98 -7.72 15.20
CA ASP A 96 -0.02 -7.82 16.27
C ASP A 96 -1.43 -8.03 15.70
N TRP A 97 -1.74 -7.39 14.57
CA TRP A 97 -3.00 -7.57 13.87
C TRP A 97 -3.16 -9.00 13.31
N VAL A 98 -2.10 -9.60 12.75
CA VAL A 98 -2.12 -10.98 12.22
C VAL A 98 -2.47 -12.00 13.30
N LYS A 99 -1.97 -11.82 14.53
CA LYS A 99 -2.17 -12.78 15.65
C LYS A 99 -3.64 -13.00 16.03
N VAL A 100 -4.50 -12.03 15.74
CA VAL A 100 -5.92 -12.08 16.09
C VAL A 100 -6.83 -12.43 14.91
N GLN A 101 -6.25 -12.71 13.75
CA GLN A 101 -7.02 -13.11 12.57
C GLN A 101 -7.33 -14.60 12.57
N THR A 102 -8.49 -14.96 12.05
CA THR A 102 -8.99 -16.34 11.94
C THR A 102 -9.22 -16.79 10.50
N SER A 103 -9.02 -15.89 9.52
CA SER A 103 -9.14 -16.25 8.11
C SER A 103 -8.04 -17.24 7.69
N SER A 104 -8.29 -18.02 6.64
CA SER A 104 -7.36 -19.05 6.16
C SER A 104 -5.97 -18.48 5.78
N TYR A 105 -5.95 -17.27 5.24
CA TYR A 105 -4.77 -16.45 5.01
C TYR A 105 -5.12 -14.98 5.21
N VAL A 106 -4.13 -14.11 5.27
CA VAL A 106 -4.34 -12.67 5.40
C VAL A 106 -3.72 -11.92 4.22
N ILE A 107 -4.29 -10.76 3.92
CA ILE A 107 -3.77 -9.87 2.89
C ILE A 107 -3.14 -8.64 3.53
N LYS A 108 -1.94 -8.27 3.04
CA LYS A 108 -1.29 -7.00 3.32
C LYS A 108 -1.30 -6.14 2.07
N GLU A 109 -2.14 -5.10 2.05
CA GLU A 109 -2.16 -4.11 0.97
C GLU A 109 -1.11 -3.03 1.23
N SER A 110 -0.28 -2.75 0.22
CA SER A 110 0.61 -1.59 0.19
C SER A 110 0.94 -1.17 -1.24
N ALA A 111 1.04 0.12 -1.50
CA ALA A 111 1.39 0.64 -2.83
C ALA A 111 2.86 0.40 -3.23
N ILE A 112 3.74 0.14 -2.26
CA ILE A 112 5.19 0.10 -2.43
C ILE A 112 5.85 -1.19 -1.91
N LEU A 113 5.16 -2.34 -2.03
CA LEU A 113 5.67 -3.64 -1.54
C LEU A 113 7.01 -4.03 -2.18
N PHE A 114 7.13 -3.84 -3.49
CA PHE A 114 8.34 -4.19 -4.24
C PHE A 114 9.45 -3.18 -4.03
N GLU A 115 9.12 -1.89 -4.06
CA GLU A 115 10.06 -0.79 -3.89
C GLU A 115 10.76 -0.82 -2.53
N THR A 116 10.05 -1.23 -1.48
CA THR A 116 10.60 -1.34 -0.10
C THR A 116 11.23 -2.69 0.21
N GLY A 117 11.11 -3.67 -0.69
CA GLY A 117 11.61 -5.03 -0.47
C GLY A 117 10.78 -5.86 0.53
N ILE A 118 9.68 -5.33 1.06
CA ILE A 118 8.80 -6.02 2.02
C ILE A 118 8.23 -7.32 1.43
N TYR A 119 8.03 -7.39 0.12
CA TYR A 119 7.53 -8.58 -0.57
C TYR A 119 8.32 -9.85 -0.25
N ARG A 120 9.62 -9.74 0.08
CA ARG A 120 10.48 -10.88 0.43
C ARG A 120 10.12 -11.55 1.77
N GLN A 121 9.28 -10.91 2.57
CA GLN A 121 8.80 -11.39 3.87
C GLN A 121 7.36 -11.93 3.76
N LEU A 122 6.81 -12.02 2.56
CA LEU A 122 5.46 -12.48 2.28
C LEU A 122 5.52 -13.83 1.58
N ASP A 123 4.50 -14.65 1.78
CA ASP A 123 4.44 -15.99 1.18
C ASP A 123 4.08 -15.91 -0.32
N LYS A 124 3.20 -14.98 -0.68
CA LYS A 124 2.76 -14.73 -2.06
C LYS A 124 2.50 -13.25 -2.30
N THR A 125 2.54 -12.87 -3.56
CA THR A 125 2.30 -11.48 -4.00
C THR A 125 1.30 -11.43 -5.16
N ILE A 126 0.38 -10.46 -5.09
CA ILE A 126 -0.60 -10.14 -6.13
C ILE A 126 -0.32 -8.72 -6.61
N LEU A 127 -0.01 -8.57 -7.89
CA LEU A 127 0.10 -7.27 -8.55
C LEU A 127 -1.21 -6.92 -9.23
N VAL A 128 -1.76 -5.76 -8.93
CA VAL A 128 -2.92 -5.20 -9.65
C VAL A 128 -2.42 -4.17 -10.65
N THR A 129 -2.61 -4.44 -11.93
CA THR A 129 -2.20 -3.55 -13.04
C THR A 129 -3.42 -2.92 -13.72
N ALA A 130 -3.20 -1.80 -14.38
CA ALA A 130 -4.17 -1.16 -15.28
C ALA A 130 -3.42 -0.27 -16.28
N PRO A 131 -3.96 -0.07 -17.50
CA PRO A 131 -3.40 0.86 -18.47
C PRO A 131 -3.16 2.25 -17.87
N GLU A 132 -2.01 2.85 -18.13
CA GLU A 132 -1.62 4.13 -17.54
C GLU A 132 -2.67 5.24 -17.75
N LYS A 133 -3.19 5.37 -18.97
CA LYS A 133 -4.24 6.35 -19.28
C LYS A 133 -5.46 6.19 -18.37
N LEU A 134 -5.82 4.96 -18.03
CA LEU A 134 -6.94 4.66 -17.17
C LEU A 134 -6.62 4.98 -15.70
N ARG A 135 -5.41 4.66 -15.26
CA ARG A 135 -4.90 5.00 -13.92
C ARG A 135 -4.93 6.51 -13.70
N VAL A 136 -4.39 7.29 -14.66
CA VAL A 136 -4.41 8.76 -14.64
C VAL A 136 -5.85 9.29 -14.53
N LYS A 137 -6.75 8.81 -15.40
CA LYS A 137 -8.17 9.21 -15.39
C LYS A 137 -8.83 8.95 -14.03
N ARG A 138 -8.58 7.78 -13.43
CA ARG A 138 -9.14 7.40 -12.13
C ARG A 138 -8.63 8.28 -10.99
N VAL A 139 -7.34 8.61 -10.99
CA VAL A 139 -6.73 9.46 -9.95
C VAL A 139 -7.24 10.90 -10.05
N ILE A 140 -7.29 11.48 -11.26
CA ILE A 140 -7.85 12.82 -11.48
C ILE A 140 -9.29 12.88 -10.99
N LYS A 141 -10.13 11.91 -11.37
CA LYS A 141 -11.54 11.87 -10.95
C LYS A 141 -11.69 11.79 -9.42
N ARG A 142 -10.81 11.04 -8.74
CA ARG A 142 -10.87 10.82 -7.29
C ARG A 142 -10.33 12.00 -6.49
N GLU A 143 -9.20 12.57 -6.92
CA GLU A 143 -8.44 13.54 -6.11
C GLU A 143 -8.52 14.98 -6.62
N GLN A 144 -9.08 15.20 -7.83
CA GLN A 144 -9.23 16.50 -8.47
C GLN A 144 -7.90 17.28 -8.57
N ILE A 145 -6.81 16.57 -8.85
CA ILE A 145 -5.46 17.13 -8.99
C ILE A 145 -5.04 17.19 -10.47
N PRO A 146 -4.11 18.09 -10.85
CA PRO A 146 -3.59 18.20 -12.20
C PRO A 146 -2.91 16.92 -12.72
N VAL A 147 -2.96 16.68 -14.03
CA VAL A 147 -2.37 15.50 -14.71
C VAL A 147 -0.88 15.37 -14.40
N ASN A 148 -0.12 16.47 -14.45
CA ASN A 148 1.32 16.46 -14.19
C ASN A 148 1.66 15.92 -12.79
N VAL A 149 0.87 16.26 -11.77
CA VAL A 149 1.03 15.74 -10.40
C VAL A 149 0.77 14.24 -10.34
N VAL A 150 -0.21 13.75 -11.11
CA VAL A 150 -0.49 12.30 -11.19
C VAL A 150 0.66 11.57 -11.87
N LEU A 151 1.17 12.09 -12.99
CA LEU A 151 2.30 11.50 -13.72
C LEU A 151 3.57 11.48 -12.87
N GLU A 152 3.85 12.53 -12.11
CA GLU A 152 4.97 12.55 -11.17
C GLU A 152 4.85 11.42 -10.14
N ARG A 153 3.67 11.20 -9.56
CA ARG A 153 3.45 10.10 -8.60
C ARG A 153 3.60 8.73 -9.26
N ILE A 154 3.21 8.57 -10.53
CA ILE A 154 3.41 7.34 -11.28
C ILE A 154 4.91 7.10 -11.49
N ASN A 155 5.67 8.12 -11.88
CA ASN A 155 7.11 8.06 -12.14
C ASN A 155 7.94 7.78 -10.87
N ASN A 156 7.41 8.11 -9.70
CA ASN A 156 8.04 7.79 -8.41
C ASN A 156 7.83 6.31 -7.98
N GLN A 157 7.04 5.55 -8.71
CA GLN A 157 6.86 4.11 -8.52
C GLN A 157 7.64 3.31 -9.56
N TRP A 158 8.01 2.07 -9.22
CA TRP A 158 8.56 1.17 -10.23
C TRP A 158 7.55 0.91 -11.34
N PRO A 159 8.01 0.76 -12.60
CA PRO A 159 7.14 0.40 -13.72
C PRO A 159 6.51 -0.97 -13.49
N ASP A 160 5.27 -1.13 -13.97
CA ASP A 160 4.49 -2.35 -13.76
C ASP A 160 5.20 -3.58 -14.36
N THR A 161 5.89 -3.43 -15.51
CA THR A 161 6.70 -4.50 -16.13
C THR A 161 7.78 -5.07 -15.22
N LYS A 162 8.42 -4.22 -14.40
CA LYS A 162 9.40 -4.68 -13.40
C LYS A 162 8.73 -5.42 -12.25
N LYS A 163 7.54 -5.01 -11.85
CA LYS A 163 6.76 -5.62 -10.77
C LYS A 163 6.15 -6.96 -11.20
N GLU A 164 5.70 -7.06 -12.45
CA GLU A 164 5.16 -8.30 -13.04
C GLU A 164 6.13 -9.47 -12.96
N ASN A 165 7.43 -9.19 -13.21
CA ASN A 165 8.49 -10.22 -13.10
C ASN A 165 8.74 -10.72 -11.67
N LEU A 166 8.23 -10.04 -10.66
CA LEU A 166 8.41 -10.36 -9.24
C LEU A 166 7.12 -10.88 -8.57
N ALA A 167 5.97 -10.65 -9.20
CA ALA A 167 4.68 -11.02 -8.65
C ALA A 167 4.36 -12.51 -8.90
N ASP A 168 3.79 -13.19 -7.90
CA ASP A 168 3.28 -14.55 -8.07
C ASP A 168 1.99 -14.57 -8.90
N PHE A 169 1.17 -13.51 -8.78
CA PHE A 169 -0.09 -13.35 -9.49
C PHE A 169 -0.25 -11.93 -10.02
N VAL A 170 -0.90 -11.80 -11.18
CA VAL A 170 -1.25 -10.50 -11.77
C VAL A 170 -2.75 -10.44 -11.99
N ILE A 171 -3.37 -9.33 -11.58
CA ILE A 171 -4.78 -8.98 -11.84
C ILE A 171 -4.80 -7.78 -12.78
N LEU A 172 -5.42 -7.93 -13.94
CA LEU A 172 -5.61 -6.86 -14.91
C LEU A 172 -6.94 -6.14 -14.68
N ASN A 173 -6.89 -4.87 -14.33
CA ASN A 173 -8.04 -4.00 -14.08
C ASN A 173 -8.20 -2.95 -15.20
N ASP A 174 -8.54 -3.39 -16.39
CA ASP A 174 -8.60 -2.58 -17.61
C ASP A 174 -10.02 -2.16 -18.04
N GLU A 175 -11.04 -2.38 -17.20
CA GLU A 175 -12.46 -2.14 -17.46
C GLU A 175 -13.07 -3.05 -18.55
N LYS A 176 -12.31 -4.00 -19.09
CA LYS A 176 -12.76 -5.00 -20.06
C LYS A 176 -12.83 -6.39 -19.41
N ASN A 177 -11.81 -6.72 -18.63
CA ASN A 177 -11.73 -7.96 -17.89
C ASN A 177 -12.37 -7.82 -16.51
N LEU A 178 -13.33 -8.68 -16.18
CA LEU A 178 -13.97 -8.68 -14.87
C LEU A 178 -12.95 -9.04 -13.76
N LEU A 179 -12.96 -8.29 -12.67
CA LEU A 179 -12.07 -8.51 -11.52
C LEU A 179 -12.45 -9.77 -10.74
N LEU A 180 -13.76 -9.99 -10.51
CA LEU A 180 -14.24 -11.07 -9.66
C LEU A 180 -13.75 -12.47 -10.10
N PRO A 181 -13.82 -12.87 -11.37
CA PRO A 181 -13.29 -14.17 -11.81
C PRO A 181 -11.78 -14.31 -11.56
N GLN A 182 -10.99 -13.25 -11.79
CA GLN A 182 -9.55 -13.25 -11.55
C GLN A 182 -9.23 -13.43 -10.07
N VAL A 183 -9.95 -12.72 -9.19
CA VAL A 183 -9.79 -12.83 -7.73
C VAL A 183 -10.19 -14.22 -7.25
N LEU A 184 -11.33 -14.78 -7.72
CA LEU A 184 -11.78 -16.11 -7.32
C LEU A 184 -10.79 -17.20 -7.74
N GLN A 185 -10.18 -17.10 -8.92
CA GLN A 185 -9.14 -18.04 -9.35
C GLN A 185 -7.93 -18.00 -8.43
N ILE A 186 -7.43 -16.83 -8.10
CA ILE A 186 -6.29 -16.68 -7.17
C ILE A 186 -6.66 -17.17 -5.77
N HIS A 187 -7.85 -16.79 -5.27
CA HIS A 187 -8.34 -17.26 -3.97
C HIS A 187 -8.38 -18.78 -3.88
N LYS A 188 -8.88 -19.46 -4.92
CA LYS A 188 -8.90 -20.92 -4.98
C LYS A 188 -7.49 -21.53 -4.92
N VAL A 189 -6.54 -20.94 -5.67
CA VAL A 189 -5.13 -21.40 -5.65
C VAL A 189 -4.52 -21.23 -4.26
N LEU A 190 -4.72 -20.06 -3.62
CA LEU A 190 -4.19 -19.78 -2.28
C LEU A 190 -4.79 -20.72 -1.23
N LYS A 191 -6.10 -20.99 -1.26
CA LYS A 191 -6.76 -21.92 -0.32
C LYS A 191 -6.24 -23.36 -0.46
N ASN A 192 -5.85 -23.79 -1.63
CA ASN A 192 -5.32 -25.13 -1.86
C ASN A 192 -3.86 -25.31 -1.40
N GLN A 193 -3.18 -24.21 -1.03
CA GLN A 193 -1.80 -24.23 -0.53
C GLN A 193 -1.69 -24.18 1.01
N ILE A 194 -2.83 -24.10 1.69
CA ILE A 194 -2.95 -24.07 3.15
C ILE A 194 -3.38 -25.44 3.66
#